data_9a890eb374ea594da5b993926a5e8a1e
#
_entry.id   9a890eb374ea594da5b993926a5e8a1e
#
_cell.length_a   1.000
_cell.length_b   1.000
_cell.length_c   1.000
_cell.angle_alpha   90.00
_cell.angle_beta   90.00
_cell.angle_gamma   90.00
#
_symmetry.space_group_name_H-M   'P 1'
#
loop_
_entity.id
_entity.type
_entity.pdbx_description
1 polymer ?
#
loop_
_entity_poly.entity_id
_entity_poly.type
_entity_poly.pdbx_seq_one_letter_code
_entity_poly.pdbx_strand_id
1 'polypeptide(L)'
;MERYWSNSIFKYLRVEPEDHHFLLTEPPLNPPENRENTAEIMFESFNCAGLYIAVQAVLVLAASWTSSKVQDRSLTGTVIDSGEGVTHVIPVAEGYVIGSSIKSIPIAGRDITYFVQSMLRDRGEPDSSLKTAERIKEEFCYVCPDVVKEFARYDREPDDRFKKYDVRQPGGRTTSVDIGYERFLAPEIFFNPEIYSSDFLTPLPTIVDGVIQTSPIDVRRGLYKNIVLSGGSTLYKDFGRRLQRDIRHLVDARLRDSEARAGGQAKSGGLDVQVITHKRQRHGPWFGGSLLGQTPEFRSYCHTKAEYEEIGPSIVRRFALLGGPGST
;
A
#
# COMPACT_ATOMS: atom_id res chain seq x y z
N MET A 1 -22.04 -7.65 -1.21
CA MET A 1 -21.52 -6.61 -2.12
C MET A 1 -22.65 -5.74 -2.66
N GLU A 2 -23.67 -6.27 -3.33
CA GLU A 2 -24.75 -5.51 -3.94
C GLU A 2 -25.39 -4.47 -3.01
N ARG A 3 -25.83 -4.85 -1.79
CA ARG A 3 -26.38 -3.92 -0.80
C ARG A 3 -25.43 -2.77 -0.41
N TYR A 4 -24.13 -3.04 -0.39
CA TYR A 4 -23.12 -2.03 -0.11
C TYR A 4 -23.01 -1.03 -1.27
N TRP A 5 -22.94 -1.53 -2.51
CA TRP A 5 -22.91 -0.69 -3.70
C TRP A 5 -24.20 0.09 -3.91
N SER A 6 -25.36 -0.52 -3.64
CA SER A 6 -26.64 0.17 -3.65
C SER A 6 -26.64 1.40 -2.71
N ASN A 7 -26.17 1.23 -1.46
CA ASN A 7 -25.99 2.37 -0.58
C ASN A 7 -25.03 3.42 -1.12
N SER A 8 -23.90 2.99 -1.71
CA SER A 8 -22.90 3.89 -2.25
C SER A 8 -23.44 4.70 -3.42
N ILE A 9 -24.12 4.07 -4.37
CA ILE A 9 -24.64 4.68 -5.58
C ILE A 9 -25.84 5.60 -5.25
N PHE A 10 -26.87 5.07 -4.61
CA PHE A 10 -28.13 5.82 -4.46
C PHE A 10 -28.14 6.77 -3.26
N LYS A 11 -27.52 6.40 -2.13
CA LYS A 11 -27.54 7.23 -0.93
C LYS A 11 -26.43 8.26 -0.89
N TYR A 12 -25.18 7.87 -1.28
CA TYR A 12 -24.02 8.73 -1.14
C TYR A 12 -23.68 9.46 -2.42
N LEU A 13 -23.56 8.78 -3.57
CA LEU A 13 -23.30 9.40 -4.86
C LEU A 13 -24.54 10.09 -5.44
N ARG A 14 -25.73 9.53 -5.18
CA ARG A 14 -27.01 10.06 -5.64
C ARG A 14 -27.07 10.19 -7.16
N VAL A 15 -26.65 9.16 -7.86
CA VAL A 15 -26.62 9.11 -9.33
C VAL A 15 -27.46 7.94 -9.85
N GLU A 16 -27.97 8.10 -11.08
CA GLU A 16 -28.60 7.00 -11.82
C GLU A 16 -27.52 6.18 -12.53
N PRO A 17 -27.33 4.90 -12.21
CA PRO A 17 -26.24 4.09 -12.76
C PRO A 17 -26.28 3.96 -14.28
N GLU A 18 -27.44 4.01 -14.88
CA GLU A 18 -27.69 3.88 -16.32
C GLU A 18 -26.97 4.96 -17.14
N ASP A 19 -26.75 6.14 -16.54
CA ASP A 19 -26.11 7.28 -17.19
C ASP A 19 -24.60 7.33 -16.94
N HIS A 20 -24.04 6.39 -16.14
CA HIS A 20 -22.70 6.49 -15.64
C HIS A 20 -21.80 5.29 -15.97
N HIS A 21 -20.53 5.59 -16.21
CA HIS A 21 -19.46 4.59 -16.28
C HIS A 21 -18.79 4.47 -14.92
N PHE A 22 -18.63 3.25 -14.44
CA PHE A 22 -18.05 2.97 -13.13
C PHE A 22 -16.61 2.46 -13.25
N LEU A 23 -15.71 3.05 -12.46
CA LEU A 23 -14.39 2.50 -12.22
C LEU A 23 -14.39 1.84 -10.84
N LEU A 24 -14.27 0.53 -10.80
CA LEU A 24 -14.09 -0.25 -9.57
C LEU A 24 -12.63 -0.67 -9.41
N THR A 25 -12.23 -0.93 -8.18
CA THR A 25 -10.87 -1.39 -7.90
C THR A 25 -10.88 -2.83 -7.39
N GLU A 26 -9.83 -3.57 -7.74
CA GLU A 26 -9.62 -4.92 -7.26
C GLU A 26 -8.23 -5.10 -6.64
N PRO A 27 -8.09 -6.06 -5.68
CA PRO A 27 -6.77 -6.43 -5.17
C PRO A 27 -5.95 -7.15 -6.25
N PRO A 28 -4.62 -7.20 -6.10
CA PRO A 28 -3.79 -8.00 -6.98
C PRO A 28 -4.16 -9.48 -6.88
N LEU A 29 -4.05 -10.20 -8.00
CA LEU A 29 -4.37 -11.63 -8.10
C LEU A 29 -5.84 -11.98 -7.78
N ASN A 30 -6.77 -11.05 -8.02
CA ASN A 30 -8.20 -11.33 -7.90
C ASN A 30 -8.63 -12.39 -8.92
N PRO A 31 -9.32 -13.47 -8.49
CA PRO A 31 -9.81 -14.50 -9.41
C PRO A 31 -10.74 -13.92 -10.48
N PRO A 32 -10.68 -14.41 -11.74
CA PRO A 32 -11.54 -13.94 -12.82
C PRO A 32 -13.04 -14.04 -12.51
N GLU A 33 -13.45 -15.07 -11.77
CA GLU A 33 -14.83 -15.30 -11.35
C GLU A 33 -15.38 -14.17 -10.49
N ASN A 34 -14.53 -13.56 -9.65
CA ASN A 34 -14.93 -12.40 -8.84
C ASN A 34 -15.22 -11.18 -9.72
N ARG A 35 -14.49 -11.00 -10.83
CA ARG A 35 -14.77 -9.93 -11.80
C ARG A 35 -16.09 -10.19 -12.50
N GLU A 36 -16.36 -11.42 -12.92
CA GLU A 36 -17.62 -11.82 -13.55
C GLU A 36 -18.81 -11.54 -12.64
N ASN A 37 -18.77 -12.01 -11.38
CA ASN A 37 -19.80 -11.71 -10.39
C ASN A 37 -19.98 -10.20 -10.15
N THR A 38 -18.90 -9.44 -10.20
CA THR A 38 -18.95 -7.97 -10.09
C THR A 38 -19.66 -7.36 -11.30
N ALA A 39 -19.36 -7.84 -12.51
CA ALA A 39 -19.99 -7.36 -13.73
C ALA A 39 -21.48 -7.70 -13.77
N GLU A 40 -21.87 -8.91 -13.38
CA GLU A 40 -23.28 -9.31 -13.27
C GLU A 40 -24.04 -8.32 -12.37
N ILE A 41 -23.54 -8.02 -11.17
CA ILE A 41 -24.20 -7.07 -10.27
C ILE A 41 -24.27 -5.66 -10.91
N MET A 42 -23.17 -5.19 -11.52
CA MET A 42 -23.13 -3.83 -12.07
C MET A 42 -24.02 -3.67 -13.32
N PHE A 43 -24.02 -4.64 -14.22
CA PHE A 43 -24.80 -4.57 -15.46
C PHE A 43 -26.24 -5.06 -15.28
N GLU A 44 -26.49 -6.11 -14.48
CA GLU A 44 -27.83 -6.70 -14.36
C GLU A 44 -28.65 -6.09 -13.23
N SER A 45 -28.03 -5.87 -12.03
CA SER A 45 -28.78 -5.28 -10.90
C SER A 45 -28.82 -3.75 -10.97
N PHE A 46 -27.72 -3.09 -11.37
CA PHE A 46 -27.64 -1.62 -11.41
C PHE A 46 -27.79 -1.04 -12.81
N ASN A 47 -27.79 -1.83 -13.88
CA ASN A 47 -27.97 -1.38 -15.24
C ASN A 47 -26.98 -0.30 -15.69
N CYS A 48 -25.72 -0.35 -15.22
CA CYS A 48 -24.75 0.70 -15.49
C CYS A 48 -24.39 0.81 -16.99
N ALA A 49 -24.07 2.05 -17.44
CA ALA A 49 -23.72 2.30 -18.84
C ALA A 49 -22.39 1.68 -19.27
N GLY A 50 -21.44 1.58 -18.33
CA GLY A 50 -20.14 0.97 -18.58
C GLY A 50 -19.38 0.67 -17.31
N LEU A 51 -18.43 -0.27 -17.40
CA LEU A 51 -17.65 -0.76 -16.28
C LEU A 51 -16.18 -0.91 -16.66
N TYR A 52 -15.29 -0.43 -15.78
CA TYR A 52 -13.86 -0.71 -15.80
C TYR A 52 -13.41 -1.21 -14.41
N ILE A 53 -12.71 -2.35 -14.36
CA ILE A 53 -12.16 -2.88 -13.11
C ILE A 53 -10.64 -2.75 -13.17
N ALA A 54 -10.09 -1.92 -12.28
CA ALA A 54 -8.67 -1.58 -12.25
C ALA A 54 -7.95 -2.25 -11.09
N VAL A 55 -6.74 -2.77 -11.33
CA VAL A 55 -5.86 -3.23 -10.25
C VAL A 55 -5.39 -2.03 -9.43
N GLN A 56 -5.57 -2.10 -8.11
CA GLN A 56 -5.25 -1.02 -7.16
C GLN A 56 -3.83 -0.47 -7.34
N ALA A 57 -2.83 -1.32 -7.57
CA ALA A 57 -1.45 -0.90 -7.73
C ALA A 57 -1.22 0.05 -8.91
N VAL A 58 -1.89 -0.16 -10.03
CA VAL A 58 -1.79 0.73 -11.21
C VAL A 58 -2.35 2.12 -10.88
N LEU A 59 -3.47 2.16 -10.17
CA LEU A 59 -4.08 3.41 -9.73
C LEU A 59 -3.21 4.16 -8.73
N VAL A 60 -2.52 3.44 -7.84
CA VAL A 60 -1.56 4.03 -6.88
C VAL A 60 -0.39 4.69 -7.62
N LEU A 61 0.13 4.07 -8.68
CA LEU A 61 1.17 4.69 -9.51
C LEU A 61 0.67 6.00 -10.14
N ALA A 62 -0.54 6.02 -10.68
CA ALA A 62 -1.15 7.25 -11.20
C ALA A 62 -1.33 8.31 -10.10
N ALA A 63 -1.78 7.92 -8.90
CA ALA A 63 -1.90 8.83 -7.76
C ALA A 63 -0.57 9.48 -7.37
N SER A 64 0.54 8.75 -7.51
CA SER A 64 1.89 9.22 -7.16
C SER A 64 2.36 10.40 -8.04
N TRP A 65 1.80 10.61 -9.22
CA TRP A 65 2.14 11.72 -10.13
C TRP A 65 1.90 13.11 -9.51
N THR A 66 1.12 13.17 -8.44
CA THR A 66 0.92 14.40 -7.67
C THR A 66 2.03 14.68 -6.67
N SER A 67 2.98 13.77 -6.50
CA SER A 67 4.15 13.97 -5.65
C SER A 67 5.20 14.84 -6.36
N SER A 68 5.80 15.78 -5.64
CA SER A 68 6.91 16.59 -6.15
C SER A 68 8.18 15.79 -6.47
N LYS A 69 8.26 14.56 -6.00
CA LYS A 69 9.38 13.64 -6.28
C LYS A 69 9.28 12.95 -7.64
N VAL A 70 8.09 12.90 -8.23
CA VAL A 70 7.85 12.25 -9.52
C VAL A 70 8.12 13.23 -10.64
N GLN A 71 9.15 12.97 -11.41
CA GLN A 71 9.53 13.75 -12.58
C GLN A 71 8.87 13.22 -13.86
N ASP A 72 8.81 11.89 -13.98
CA ASP A 72 8.25 11.20 -15.14
C ASP A 72 6.95 10.49 -14.76
N ARG A 73 5.87 10.76 -15.49
CA ARG A 73 4.57 10.09 -15.32
C ARG A 73 4.64 8.69 -15.94
N SER A 74 5.23 7.75 -15.22
CA SER A 74 5.35 6.36 -15.64
C SER A 74 4.37 5.48 -14.86
N LEU A 75 3.81 4.47 -15.53
CA LEU A 75 3.10 3.36 -14.90
C LEU A 75 4.03 2.15 -14.65
N THR A 76 5.34 2.40 -14.54
CA THR A 76 6.32 1.41 -14.10
C THR A 76 6.82 1.77 -12.70
N GLY A 77 6.74 0.83 -11.78
CA GLY A 77 7.18 1.02 -10.39
C GLY A 77 6.81 -0.15 -9.50
N THR A 78 7.29 -0.14 -8.26
CA THR A 78 6.93 -1.11 -7.22
C THR A 78 5.98 -0.45 -6.24
N VAL A 79 4.78 -0.98 -6.09
CA VAL A 79 3.80 -0.49 -5.13
C VAL A 79 3.88 -1.30 -3.85
N ILE A 80 3.98 -0.61 -2.72
CA ILE A 80 3.86 -1.20 -1.38
C ILE A 80 2.55 -0.69 -0.81
N ASP A 81 1.57 -1.58 -0.78
CA ASP A 81 0.23 -1.27 -0.26
C ASP A 81 0.03 -1.97 1.08
N SER A 82 0.00 -1.19 2.16
CA SER A 82 -0.16 -1.69 3.52
C SER A 82 -1.41 -1.09 4.15
N GLY A 83 -2.44 -1.90 4.22
CA GLY A 83 -3.71 -1.59 4.86
C GLY A 83 -3.79 -2.08 6.29
N GLU A 84 -4.97 -2.57 6.67
CA GLU A 84 -5.24 -3.11 8.00
C GLU A 84 -4.86 -4.59 8.11
N GLY A 85 -5.12 -5.41 7.07
CA GLY A 85 -5.02 -6.86 7.14
C GLY A 85 -3.75 -7.47 6.53
N VAL A 86 -3.23 -6.90 5.47
CA VAL A 86 -2.12 -7.45 4.66
C VAL A 86 -1.29 -6.32 4.08
N THR A 87 0.00 -6.58 3.91
CA THR A 87 0.90 -5.72 3.12
C THR A 87 1.27 -6.43 1.82
N HIS A 88 1.01 -5.79 0.70
CA HIS A 88 1.37 -6.28 -0.63
C HIS A 88 2.56 -5.52 -1.19
N VAL A 89 3.48 -6.24 -1.84
CA VAL A 89 4.55 -5.67 -2.65
C VAL A 89 4.32 -6.10 -4.09
N ILE A 90 3.99 -5.14 -4.95
CA ILE A 90 3.44 -5.38 -6.29
C ILE A 90 4.31 -4.66 -7.33
N PRO A 91 5.08 -5.38 -8.14
CA PRO A 91 5.81 -4.79 -9.26
C PRO A 91 4.87 -4.59 -10.46
N VAL A 92 4.94 -3.41 -11.06
CA VAL A 92 4.16 -3.02 -12.24
C VAL A 92 5.11 -2.49 -13.30
N ALA A 93 4.96 -2.92 -14.54
CA ALA A 93 5.72 -2.45 -15.69
C ALA A 93 4.76 -2.00 -16.80
N GLU A 94 4.83 -0.72 -17.17
CA GLU A 94 3.98 -0.12 -18.22
C GLU A 94 2.48 -0.38 -18.01
N GLY A 95 2.03 -0.34 -16.73
CA GLY A 95 0.65 -0.62 -16.36
C GLY A 95 0.31 -2.11 -16.20
N TYR A 96 1.22 -3.02 -16.55
CA TYR A 96 1.04 -4.47 -16.35
C TYR A 96 1.60 -4.91 -15.00
N VAL A 97 0.80 -5.60 -14.22
CA VAL A 97 1.24 -6.21 -12.96
C VAL A 97 2.04 -7.47 -13.24
N ILE A 98 3.25 -7.54 -12.69
CA ILE A 98 4.11 -8.74 -12.79
C ILE A 98 3.67 -9.74 -11.71
N GLY A 99 2.60 -10.48 -12.01
CA GLY A 99 1.89 -11.34 -11.05
C GLY A 99 2.77 -12.40 -10.36
N SER A 100 3.72 -12.99 -11.09
CA SER A 100 4.64 -14.02 -10.57
C SER A 100 5.60 -13.51 -9.48
N SER A 101 5.83 -12.20 -9.42
CA SER A 101 6.75 -11.58 -8.47
C SER A 101 6.06 -10.93 -7.28
N ILE A 102 4.72 -10.91 -7.23
CA ILE A 102 3.98 -10.33 -6.10
C ILE A 102 4.29 -11.08 -4.81
N LYS A 103 4.48 -10.33 -3.73
CA LYS A 103 4.57 -10.88 -2.37
C LYS A 103 3.52 -10.24 -1.47
N SER A 104 2.87 -11.10 -0.67
CA SER A 104 1.94 -10.71 0.38
C SER A 104 2.55 -11.04 1.73
N ILE A 105 2.49 -10.09 2.64
CA ILE A 105 3.12 -10.15 3.96
C ILE A 105 2.01 -10.14 5.01
N PRO A 106 2.00 -11.07 5.97
CA PRO A 106 0.96 -11.14 7.01
C PRO A 106 1.19 -10.13 8.15
N ILE A 107 1.86 -9.02 7.87
CA ILE A 107 2.07 -7.91 8.82
C ILE A 107 1.46 -6.66 8.23
N ALA A 108 0.51 -6.06 8.95
CA ALA A 108 -0.19 -4.85 8.55
C ALA A 108 -0.73 -4.07 9.78
N GLY A 109 -1.65 -3.15 9.58
CA GLY A 109 -2.14 -2.25 10.62
C GLY A 109 -2.75 -2.95 11.83
N ARG A 110 -3.44 -4.07 11.62
CA ARG A 110 -4.03 -4.86 12.70
C ARG A 110 -2.98 -5.48 13.63
N ASP A 111 -1.90 -5.99 13.05
CA ASP A 111 -0.80 -6.59 13.82
C ASP A 111 -0.10 -5.53 14.68
N ILE A 112 0.08 -4.34 14.13
CA ILE A 112 0.62 -3.20 14.87
C ILE A 112 -0.31 -2.82 16.03
N THR A 113 -1.64 -2.81 15.82
CA THR A 113 -2.61 -2.53 16.89
C THR A 113 -2.51 -3.58 18.00
N TYR A 114 -2.46 -4.86 17.66
CA TYR A 114 -2.30 -5.94 18.65
C TYR A 114 -0.97 -5.86 19.38
N PHE A 115 0.10 -5.50 18.70
CA PHE A 115 1.41 -5.35 19.33
C PHE A 115 1.44 -4.17 20.31
N VAL A 116 0.85 -3.01 19.94
CA VAL A 116 0.65 -1.90 20.88
C VAL A 116 -0.17 -2.35 22.09
N GLN A 117 -1.28 -3.05 21.85
CA GLN A 117 -2.13 -3.56 22.94
C GLN A 117 -1.36 -4.48 23.89
N SER A 118 -0.54 -5.40 23.35
CA SER A 118 0.26 -6.31 24.16
C SER A 118 1.25 -5.54 25.03
N MET A 119 2.00 -4.58 24.45
CA MET A 119 2.96 -3.76 25.20
C MET A 119 2.32 -2.94 26.32
N LEU A 120 1.14 -2.36 26.07
CA LEU A 120 0.38 -1.63 27.10
C LEU A 120 -0.05 -2.58 28.24
N ARG A 121 -0.51 -3.77 27.90
CA ARG A 121 -0.94 -4.79 28.88
C ARG A 121 0.22 -5.27 29.72
N ASP A 122 1.37 -5.55 29.08
CA ASP A 122 2.57 -6.04 29.76
C ASP A 122 3.14 -5.03 30.75
N ARG A 123 2.95 -3.73 30.48
CA ARG A 123 3.32 -2.64 31.43
C ARG A 123 2.27 -2.39 32.50
N GLY A 124 1.09 -3.03 32.42
CA GLY A 124 0.01 -2.85 33.39
C GLY A 124 -0.72 -1.50 33.25
N GLU A 125 -0.73 -0.93 32.03
CA GLU A 125 -1.44 0.33 31.78
C GLU A 125 -2.95 0.19 32.06
N PRO A 126 -3.58 1.24 32.61
CA PRO A 126 -4.98 1.16 33.10
C PRO A 126 -6.00 0.98 31.98
N ASP A 127 -5.66 1.28 30.73
CA ASP A 127 -6.47 0.98 29.54
C ASP A 127 -5.60 0.42 28.42
N SER A 128 -5.77 -0.87 28.14
CA SER A 128 -5.19 -1.61 27.04
C SER A 128 -6.23 -2.11 26.04
N SER A 129 -7.32 -1.35 25.87
CA SER A 129 -8.36 -1.69 24.88
C SER A 129 -7.82 -1.58 23.45
N LEU A 130 -8.40 -2.37 22.52
CA LEU A 130 -8.05 -2.27 21.09
C LEU A 130 -8.25 -0.86 20.54
N LYS A 131 -9.31 -0.18 20.98
CA LYS A 131 -9.60 1.19 20.54
C LYS A 131 -8.53 2.18 20.99
N THR A 132 -8.03 2.04 22.21
CA THR A 132 -6.94 2.87 22.74
C THR A 132 -5.63 2.53 22.02
N ALA A 133 -5.33 1.26 21.80
CA ALA A 133 -4.16 0.83 21.04
C ALA A 133 -4.17 1.35 19.59
N GLU A 134 -5.33 1.32 18.92
CA GLU A 134 -5.49 1.87 17.56
C GLU A 134 -5.22 3.37 17.51
N ARG A 135 -5.75 4.13 18.48
CA ARG A 135 -5.50 5.57 18.56
C ARG A 135 -4.03 5.88 18.85
N ILE A 136 -3.40 5.15 19.77
CA ILE A 136 -1.98 5.30 20.05
C ILE A 136 -1.15 5.01 18.80
N LYS A 137 -1.48 3.93 18.08
CA LYS A 137 -0.86 3.59 16.78
C LYS A 137 -0.92 4.74 15.79
N GLU A 138 -2.09 5.36 15.64
CA GLU A 138 -2.32 6.40 14.62
C GLU A 138 -1.72 7.76 15.01
N GLU A 139 -1.79 8.14 16.28
CA GLU A 139 -1.44 9.49 16.72
C GLU A 139 0.01 9.63 17.21
N PHE A 140 0.59 8.58 17.79
CA PHE A 140 1.86 8.68 18.51
C PHE A 140 3.00 7.87 17.91
N CYS A 141 2.71 6.85 17.08
CA CYS A 141 3.74 5.98 16.52
C CYS A 141 4.51 6.62 15.37
N TYR A 142 5.78 6.27 15.24
CA TYR A 142 6.70 6.72 14.20
C TYR A 142 7.80 5.68 13.95
N VAL A 143 8.42 5.71 12.79
CA VAL A 143 9.57 4.86 12.47
C VAL A 143 10.86 5.56 12.86
N CYS A 144 11.66 4.92 13.71
CA CYS A 144 12.96 5.44 14.10
C CYS A 144 14.07 5.01 13.11
N PRO A 145 15.14 5.79 12.97
CA PRO A 145 16.27 5.41 12.12
C PRO A 145 17.06 4.21 12.64
N ASP A 146 17.16 4.05 13.97
CA ASP A 146 17.97 3.05 14.66
C ASP A 146 17.29 2.74 15.99
N VAL A 147 16.81 1.53 16.13
CA VAL A 147 16.02 1.10 17.31
C VAL A 147 16.86 1.10 18.59
N VAL A 148 18.13 0.69 18.51
CA VAL A 148 19.03 0.63 19.68
C VAL A 148 19.32 2.04 20.22
N LYS A 149 19.61 2.96 19.30
CA LYS A 149 19.84 4.36 19.68
C LYS A 149 18.57 5.02 20.21
N GLU A 150 17.41 4.63 19.70
CA GLU A 150 16.14 5.18 20.14
C GLU A 150 15.81 4.70 21.55
N PHE A 151 16.03 3.42 21.89
CA PHE A 151 15.94 2.93 23.26
C PHE A 151 16.85 3.73 24.20
N ALA A 152 18.13 3.89 23.86
CA ALA A 152 19.07 4.63 24.66
C ALA A 152 18.67 6.11 24.90
N ARG A 153 17.91 6.70 23.98
CA ARG A 153 17.34 8.05 24.14
C ARG A 153 16.17 8.06 25.12
N TYR A 154 15.29 7.06 25.04
CA TYR A 154 14.16 6.93 25.95
C TYR A 154 14.62 6.66 27.39
N ASP A 155 15.67 5.86 27.56
CA ASP A 155 16.26 5.57 28.89
C ASP A 155 16.93 6.80 29.49
N ARG A 156 17.50 7.68 28.66
CA ARG A 156 18.22 8.88 29.11
C ARG A 156 17.27 10.04 29.40
N GLU A 157 16.19 10.19 28.63
CA GLU A 157 15.30 11.34 28.65
C GLU A 157 13.82 10.89 28.77
N PRO A 158 13.44 10.10 29.79
CA PRO A 158 12.09 9.52 29.85
C PRO A 158 10.99 10.58 29.91
N ASP A 159 11.16 11.64 30.69
CA ASP A 159 10.15 12.69 30.89
C ASP A 159 9.79 13.43 29.58
N ASP A 160 10.75 13.57 28.66
CA ASP A 160 10.52 14.21 27.37
C ASP A 160 9.94 13.25 26.32
N ARG A 161 10.22 11.97 26.46
CA ARG A 161 9.90 10.95 25.45
C ARG A 161 8.57 10.24 25.70
N PHE A 162 8.27 9.92 26.94
CA PHE A 162 6.97 9.39 27.29
C PHE A 162 5.88 10.45 27.09
N LYS A 163 4.72 10.01 26.65
CA LYS A 163 3.56 10.88 26.42
C LYS A 163 2.37 10.34 27.18
N LYS A 164 1.53 11.24 27.66
CA LYS A 164 0.26 10.86 28.30
C LYS A 164 -0.89 10.95 27.31
N TYR A 165 -1.73 9.94 27.31
CA TYR A 165 -2.94 9.90 26.50
C TYR A 165 -4.15 9.70 27.40
N ASP A 166 -5.06 10.69 27.40
CA ASP A 166 -6.25 10.67 28.24
C ASP A 166 -7.41 10.02 27.51
N VAL A 167 -7.84 8.87 28.04
CA VAL A 167 -8.95 8.08 27.49
C VAL A 167 -10.22 8.43 28.27
N ARG A 168 -11.21 8.94 27.58
CA ARG A 168 -12.57 9.15 28.15
C ARG A 168 -13.34 7.84 28.13
N GLN A 169 -13.72 7.38 29.32
CA GLN A 169 -14.53 6.18 29.50
C GLN A 169 -16.03 6.48 29.52
N PRO A 170 -16.87 5.48 29.24
CA PRO A 170 -18.31 5.58 29.46
C PRO A 170 -18.58 6.00 30.92
N GLY A 171 -19.38 7.05 31.14
CA GLY A 171 -19.65 7.61 32.46
C GLY A 171 -18.81 8.86 32.79
N GLY A 172 -18.01 9.40 31.84
CA GLY A 172 -17.32 10.70 31.99
C GLY A 172 -16.00 10.63 32.77
N ARG A 173 -15.57 9.44 33.23
CA ARG A 173 -14.29 9.25 33.90
C ARG A 173 -13.16 9.29 32.86
N THR A 174 -12.11 10.03 33.16
CA THR A 174 -10.87 10.07 32.34
C THR A 174 -9.83 9.18 32.98
N THR A 175 -9.21 8.33 32.19
CA THR A 175 -8.09 7.47 32.58
C THR A 175 -6.87 7.87 31.73
N SER A 176 -5.74 8.14 32.37
CA SER A 176 -4.49 8.49 31.66
C SER A 176 -3.66 7.24 31.44
N VAL A 177 -3.18 7.06 30.22
CA VAL A 177 -2.29 5.97 29.78
C VAL A 177 -0.95 6.57 29.42
N ASP A 178 0.14 5.99 29.97
CA ASP A 178 1.50 6.41 29.63
C ASP A 178 1.97 5.68 28.37
N ILE A 179 2.39 6.44 27.35
CA ILE A 179 2.85 5.93 26.07
C ILE A 179 4.37 6.10 25.97
N GLY A 180 5.07 4.99 25.81
CA GLY A 180 6.54 4.97 25.81
C GLY A 180 7.14 4.30 24.57
N TYR A 181 7.78 3.16 24.76
CA TYR A 181 8.51 2.42 23.73
C TYR A 181 7.65 1.93 22.58
N GLU A 182 6.36 1.68 22.80
CA GLU A 182 5.39 1.30 21.77
C GLU A 182 5.33 2.30 20.61
N ARG A 183 5.71 3.55 20.84
CA ARG A 183 5.71 4.60 19.82
C ARG A 183 6.61 4.29 18.65
N PHE A 184 7.75 3.67 18.87
CA PHE A 184 8.69 3.31 17.82
C PHE A 184 8.83 1.80 17.60
N LEU A 185 8.55 0.97 18.61
CA LEU A 185 8.60 -0.48 18.47
C LEU A 185 7.44 -1.02 17.61
N ALA A 186 6.25 -0.43 17.74
CA ALA A 186 5.11 -0.95 17.04
C ALA A 186 5.28 -0.95 15.50
N PRO A 187 5.68 0.15 14.83
CA PRO A 187 5.98 0.11 13.40
C PRO A 187 7.32 -0.56 13.05
N GLU A 188 8.20 -0.83 14.03
CA GLU A 188 9.48 -1.52 13.79
C GLU A 188 9.29 -2.96 13.29
N ILE A 189 8.13 -3.59 13.52
CA ILE A 189 7.81 -4.94 13.02
C ILE A 189 7.88 -5.06 11.49
N PHE A 190 7.81 -3.98 10.73
CA PHE A 190 8.06 -3.98 9.29
C PHE A 190 9.54 -4.17 8.95
N PHE A 191 10.44 -3.77 9.82
CA PHE A 191 11.88 -3.77 9.61
C PHE A 191 12.59 -4.89 10.37
N ASN A 192 12.05 -5.25 11.53
CA ASN A 192 12.53 -6.33 12.40
C ASN A 192 11.33 -7.17 12.87
N PRO A 193 10.72 -7.98 11.98
CA PRO A 193 9.50 -8.71 12.28
C PRO A 193 9.63 -9.74 13.40
N GLU A 194 10.84 -10.22 13.68
CA GLU A 194 11.15 -11.17 14.75
C GLU A 194 10.78 -10.66 16.15
N ILE A 195 10.63 -9.35 16.36
CA ILE A 195 10.19 -8.80 17.65
C ILE A 195 8.70 -9.06 17.94
N TYR A 196 7.93 -9.42 16.91
CA TYR A 196 6.49 -9.64 17.01
C TYR A 196 6.09 -11.07 16.64
N SER A 197 6.73 -11.67 15.65
CA SER A 197 6.34 -12.98 15.10
C SER A 197 7.54 -13.91 15.04
N SER A 198 7.34 -15.18 15.42
CA SER A 198 8.30 -16.26 15.23
C SER A 198 8.21 -16.90 13.84
N ASP A 199 7.09 -16.72 13.17
CA ASP A 199 6.76 -17.43 11.91
C ASP A 199 7.15 -16.61 10.67
N PHE A 200 7.24 -15.29 10.83
CA PHE A 200 7.59 -14.39 9.75
C PHE A 200 8.77 -13.50 10.17
N LEU A 201 9.93 -13.74 9.56
CA LEU A 201 11.22 -13.14 9.98
C LEU A 201 11.86 -12.25 8.90
N THR A 202 11.26 -12.13 7.73
CA THR A 202 11.88 -11.40 6.62
C THR A 202 11.49 -9.91 6.65
N PRO A 203 12.46 -9.00 6.82
CA PRO A 203 12.21 -7.56 6.79
C PRO A 203 11.58 -7.07 5.48
N LEU A 204 10.70 -6.08 5.56
CA LEU A 204 10.06 -5.49 4.39
C LEU A 204 11.06 -4.99 3.32
N PRO A 205 12.18 -4.32 3.66
CA PRO A 205 13.17 -3.93 2.65
C PRO A 205 13.74 -5.11 1.85
N THR A 206 13.99 -6.24 2.52
CA THR A 206 14.48 -7.48 1.88
C THR A 206 13.44 -8.08 0.94
N ILE A 207 12.17 -8.04 1.32
CA ILE A 207 11.08 -8.53 0.46
C ILE A 207 10.94 -7.66 -0.77
N VAL A 208 10.99 -6.33 -0.62
CA VAL A 208 10.92 -5.39 -1.76
C VAL A 208 12.07 -5.64 -2.73
N ASP A 209 13.29 -5.77 -2.22
CA ASP A 209 14.45 -6.10 -3.04
C ASP A 209 14.27 -7.44 -3.76
N GLY A 210 13.80 -8.47 -3.07
CA GLY A 210 13.53 -9.80 -3.64
C GLY A 210 12.47 -9.77 -4.75
N VAL A 211 11.37 -9.02 -4.56
CA VAL A 211 10.31 -8.82 -5.56
C VAL A 211 10.88 -8.19 -6.84
N ILE A 212 11.71 -7.16 -6.70
CA ILE A 212 12.32 -6.50 -7.84
C ILE A 212 13.34 -7.44 -8.53
N GLN A 213 14.12 -8.21 -7.76
CA GLN A 213 15.08 -9.16 -8.31
C GLN A 213 14.45 -10.37 -9.01
N THR A 214 13.23 -10.76 -8.65
CA THR A 214 12.46 -11.81 -9.35
C THR A 214 11.74 -11.30 -10.59
N SER A 215 11.66 -9.97 -10.77
CA SER A 215 11.09 -9.34 -11.96
C SER A 215 12.06 -9.38 -13.15
N PRO A 216 11.57 -9.24 -14.40
CA PRO A 216 12.43 -9.18 -15.60
C PRO A 216 13.51 -8.11 -15.48
N ILE A 217 14.71 -8.41 -15.96
CA ILE A 217 15.90 -7.56 -15.77
C ILE A 217 15.74 -6.15 -16.34
N ASP A 218 15.04 -6.02 -17.46
CA ASP A 218 14.87 -4.77 -18.19
C ASP A 218 14.08 -3.73 -17.40
N VAL A 219 13.14 -4.17 -16.54
CA VAL A 219 12.27 -3.29 -15.77
C VAL A 219 12.81 -2.97 -14.38
N ARG A 220 13.80 -3.72 -13.86
CA ARG A 220 14.29 -3.58 -12.47
C ARG A 220 14.74 -2.17 -12.13
N ARG A 221 15.41 -1.47 -13.04
CA ARG A 221 15.85 -0.08 -12.81
C ARG A 221 14.65 0.85 -12.58
N GLY A 222 13.61 0.72 -13.39
CA GLY A 222 12.37 1.48 -13.24
C GLY A 222 11.65 1.14 -11.92
N LEU A 223 11.63 -0.14 -11.54
CA LEU A 223 11.02 -0.61 -10.29
C LEU A 223 11.72 -0.04 -9.05
N TYR A 224 13.06 0.06 -9.03
CA TYR A 224 13.79 0.69 -7.92
C TYR A 224 13.63 2.21 -7.88
N LYS A 225 13.62 2.84 -9.06
CA LYS A 225 13.51 4.31 -9.18
C LYS A 225 12.14 4.84 -8.74
N ASN A 226 11.12 3.97 -8.74
CA ASN A 226 9.73 4.35 -8.49
C ASN A 226 9.06 3.37 -7.51
N ILE A 227 9.45 3.40 -6.22
CA ILE A 227 8.81 2.62 -5.16
C ILE A 227 7.75 3.50 -4.49
N VAL A 228 6.48 3.21 -4.72
CA VAL A 228 5.35 4.03 -4.27
C VAL A 228 4.67 3.41 -3.07
N LEU A 229 4.46 4.20 -2.02
CA LEU A 229 3.75 3.79 -0.82
C LEU A 229 2.26 4.05 -0.94
N SER A 230 1.46 3.10 -0.46
CA SER A 230 0.00 3.15 -0.37
C SER A 230 -0.49 2.51 0.93
N GLY A 231 -1.69 2.89 1.34
CA GLY A 231 -2.33 2.38 2.55
C GLY A 231 -1.97 3.15 3.82
N GLY A 232 -2.87 3.06 4.81
CA GLY A 232 -2.77 3.79 6.08
C GLY A 232 -1.54 3.43 6.90
N SER A 233 -1.12 2.16 6.86
CA SER A 233 0.01 1.64 7.62
C SER A 233 1.39 2.07 7.08
N THR A 234 1.43 2.80 5.95
CA THR A 234 2.66 3.43 5.42
C THR A 234 2.81 4.90 5.81
N LEU A 235 1.84 5.46 6.55
CA LEU A 235 1.81 6.89 6.89
C LEU A 235 2.69 7.27 8.09
N TYR A 236 3.29 6.32 8.76
CA TYR A 236 4.17 6.62 9.87
C TYR A 236 5.27 7.61 9.47
N LYS A 237 5.51 8.58 10.35
CA LYS A 237 6.61 9.53 10.17
C LYS A 237 7.92 8.77 9.93
N ASP A 238 8.68 9.19 8.94
CA ASP A 238 9.97 8.62 8.53
C ASP A 238 9.95 7.19 7.95
N PHE A 239 8.77 6.56 7.76
CA PHE A 239 8.65 5.23 7.17
C PHE A 239 9.33 5.13 5.79
N GLY A 240 8.99 6.03 4.87
CA GLY A 240 9.57 6.03 3.51
C GLY A 240 11.08 6.32 3.52
N ARG A 241 11.56 7.16 4.43
CA ARG A 241 13.00 7.46 4.56
C ARG A 241 13.79 6.23 5.04
N ARG A 242 13.28 5.54 6.06
CA ARG A 242 13.88 4.31 6.59
C ARG A 242 13.90 3.22 5.53
N LEU A 243 12.78 3.00 4.87
CA LEU A 243 12.64 2.00 3.82
C LEU A 243 13.61 2.25 2.66
N GLN A 244 13.70 3.49 2.16
CA GLN A 244 14.62 3.87 1.09
C GLN A 244 16.08 3.62 1.48
N ARG A 245 16.46 4.00 2.69
CA ARG A 245 17.82 3.77 3.21
C ARG A 245 18.17 2.29 3.24
N ASP A 246 17.27 1.48 3.78
CA ASP A 246 17.52 0.06 4.01
C ASP A 246 17.55 -0.73 2.67
N ILE A 247 16.66 -0.40 1.72
CA ILE A 247 16.72 -0.95 0.35
C ILE A 247 18.02 -0.51 -0.34
N ARG A 248 18.43 0.75 -0.23
CA ARG A 248 19.67 1.24 -0.83
C ARG A 248 20.88 0.50 -0.28
N HIS A 249 20.94 0.22 1.01
CA HIS A 249 22.01 -0.58 1.61
C HIS A 249 22.10 -1.99 1.00
N LEU A 250 20.95 -2.66 0.80
CA LEU A 250 20.91 -3.98 0.16
C LEU A 250 21.42 -3.94 -1.29
N VAL A 251 20.95 -2.95 -2.05
CA VAL A 251 21.36 -2.75 -3.44
C VAL A 251 22.85 -2.45 -3.54
N ASP A 252 23.37 -1.52 -2.73
CA ASP A 252 24.77 -1.12 -2.74
C ASP A 252 25.69 -2.28 -2.31
N ALA A 253 25.27 -3.11 -1.36
CA ALA A 253 26.00 -4.32 -0.96
C ALA A 253 26.10 -5.30 -2.14
N ARG A 254 24.97 -5.60 -2.78
CA ARG A 254 24.93 -6.49 -3.96
C ARG A 254 25.77 -5.98 -5.12
N LEU A 255 25.75 -4.69 -5.40
CA LEU A 255 26.57 -4.09 -6.46
C LEU A 255 28.05 -4.23 -6.16
N ARG A 256 28.48 -3.95 -4.92
CA ARG A 256 29.88 -4.16 -4.49
C ARG A 256 30.32 -5.61 -4.63
N ASP A 257 29.47 -6.57 -4.24
CA ASP A 257 29.77 -7.99 -4.38
C ASP A 257 29.89 -8.40 -5.85
N SER A 258 29.06 -7.84 -6.73
CA SER A 258 29.13 -8.07 -8.17
C SER A 258 30.40 -7.49 -8.78
N GLU A 259 30.80 -6.27 -8.41
CA GLU A 259 32.04 -5.62 -8.87
C GLU A 259 33.28 -6.39 -8.38
N ALA A 260 33.27 -6.88 -7.14
CA ALA A 260 34.35 -7.70 -6.60
C ALA A 260 34.53 -9.02 -7.38
N ARG A 261 33.41 -9.69 -7.73
CA ARG A 261 33.42 -10.92 -8.53
C ARG A 261 33.93 -10.68 -9.97
N ALA A 262 33.66 -9.49 -10.54
CA ALA A 262 34.17 -9.09 -11.86
C ALA A 262 35.64 -8.63 -11.85
N GLY A 263 36.38 -8.82 -10.74
CA GLY A 263 37.75 -8.42 -10.59
C GLY A 263 37.99 -6.91 -10.72
N GLY A 264 36.99 -6.08 -10.45
CA GLY A 264 37.04 -4.62 -10.50
C GLY A 264 37.04 -4.03 -11.92
N GLN A 265 36.95 -4.87 -12.96
CA GLN A 265 36.98 -4.44 -14.38
C GLN A 265 35.61 -3.80 -14.80
N ALA A 266 34.51 -4.17 -14.19
CA ALA A 266 33.20 -3.61 -14.46
C ALA A 266 32.74 -2.77 -13.23
N LYS A 267 32.65 -1.45 -13.43
CA LYS A 267 32.00 -0.58 -12.43
C LYS A 267 30.51 -0.51 -12.73
N SER A 268 29.68 -0.86 -11.76
CA SER A 268 28.27 -0.58 -11.86
C SER A 268 28.08 0.94 -11.82
N GLY A 269 27.34 1.51 -12.73
CA GLY A 269 27.02 2.96 -12.71
C GLY A 269 26.12 3.38 -11.54
N GLY A 270 25.97 2.53 -10.51
CA GLY A 270 25.01 2.70 -9.42
C GLY A 270 23.58 2.37 -9.86
N LEU A 271 22.69 2.29 -8.88
CA LEU A 271 21.27 2.07 -9.11
C LEU A 271 20.49 3.04 -8.23
N ASP A 272 19.62 3.84 -8.87
CA ASP A 272 18.83 4.81 -8.15
C ASP A 272 17.66 4.11 -7.44
N VAL A 273 17.57 4.33 -6.12
CA VAL A 273 16.50 3.80 -5.26
C VAL A 273 15.72 4.98 -4.71
N GLN A 274 14.46 5.08 -5.09
CA GLN A 274 13.61 6.18 -4.65
C GLN A 274 12.28 5.66 -4.09
N VAL A 275 11.98 6.05 -2.83
CA VAL A 275 10.69 5.80 -2.19
C VAL A 275 9.85 7.06 -2.26
N ILE A 276 8.66 6.93 -2.85
CA ILE A 276 7.74 8.02 -3.12
C ILE A 276 6.60 7.95 -2.09
N THR A 277 6.41 9.09 -1.42
CA THR A 277 5.30 9.33 -0.52
C THR A 277 4.47 10.49 -1.05
N HIS A 278 3.17 10.45 -0.87
CA HIS A 278 2.28 11.53 -1.26
C HIS A 278 1.14 11.73 -0.25
N LYS A 279 0.57 12.93 -0.21
CA LYS A 279 -0.44 13.32 0.81
C LYS A 279 -1.72 12.46 0.79
N ARG A 280 -2.01 11.76 -0.31
CA ARG A 280 -3.22 10.96 -0.51
C ARG A 280 -2.98 9.46 -0.50
N GLN A 281 -1.82 9.02 -0.01
CA GLN A 281 -1.41 7.61 -0.06
C GLN A 281 -2.37 6.67 0.70
N ARG A 282 -3.08 7.14 1.74
CA ARG A 282 -4.16 6.36 2.40
C ARG A 282 -5.29 6.00 1.43
N HIS A 283 -5.57 6.87 0.47
CA HIS A 283 -6.65 6.72 -0.52
C HIS A 283 -6.09 6.64 -1.96
N GLY A 284 -4.88 6.08 -2.09
CA GLY A 284 -4.14 6.02 -3.35
C GLY A 284 -4.94 5.44 -4.52
N PRO A 285 -5.53 4.23 -4.39
CA PRO A 285 -6.31 3.62 -5.47
C PRO A 285 -7.51 4.48 -5.91
N TRP A 286 -8.28 5.00 -4.96
CA TRP A 286 -9.43 5.85 -5.26
C TRP A 286 -9.01 7.14 -5.96
N PHE A 287 -7.98 7.79 -5.44
CA PHE A 287 -7.51 9.06 -6.02
C PHE A 287 -6.91 8.87 -7.42
N GLY A 288 -6.12 7.82 -7.62
CA GLY A 288 -5.59 7.46 -8.95
C GLY A 288 -6.70 7.10 -9.92
N GLY A 289 -7.71 6.36 -9.48
CA GLY A 289 -8.90 6.06 -10.26
C GLY A 289 -9.66 7.32 -10.66
N SER A 290 -9.81 8.27 -9.73
CA SER A 290 -10.44 9.57 -10.02
C SER A 290 -9.66 10.38 -11.06
N LEU A 291 -8.33 10.36 -11.03
CA LEU A 291 -7.49 11.03 -12.04
C LEU A 291 -7.68 10.39 -13.43
N LEU A 292 -7.61 9.06 -13.51
CA LEU A 292 -7.74 8.32 -14.76
C LEU A 292 -9.16 8.37 -15.31
N GLY A 293 -10.18 8.31 -14.45
CA GLY A 293 -11.58 8.43 -14.84
C GLY A 293 -11.99 9.79 -15.41
N GLN A 294 -11.16 10.83 -15.23
CA GLN A 294 -11.36 12.15 -15.81
C GLN A 294 -10.66 12.32 -17.17
N THR A 295 -9.88 11.34 -17.62
CA THR A 295 -9.25 11.41 -18.95
C THR A 295 -10.30 11.21 -20.04
N PRO A 296 -10.18 11.88 -21.21
CA PRO A 296 -11.12 11.71 -22.31
C PRO A 296 -11.22 10.27 -22.80
N GLU A 297 -10.12 9.53 -22.70
CA GLU A 297 -9.98 8.15 -23.18
C GLU A 297 -10.62 7.13 -22.23
N PHE A 298 -10.96 7.52 -20.99
CA PHE A 298 -11.46 6.58 -19.98
C PHE A 298 -12.65 5.73 -20.48
N ARG A 299 -13.59 6.38 -21.20
CA ARG A 299 -14.76 5.68 -21.71
C ARG A 299 -14.42 4.58 -22.71
N SER A 300 -13.33 4.73 -23.48
CA SER A 300 -12.89 3.72 -24.45
C SER A 300 -12.26 2.49 -23.80
N TYR A 301 -11.88 2.58 -22.52
CA TYR A 301 -11.37 1.43 -21.75
C TYR A 301 -12.47 0.65 -21.03
N CYS A 302 -13.65 1.24 -20.89
CA CYS A 302 -14.80 0.59 -20.25
C CYS A 302 -15.47 -0.41 -21.18
N HIS A 303 -15.84 -1.56 -20.65
CA HIS A 303 -16.83 -2.39 -21.31
C HIS A 303 -18.20 -1.76 -21.16
N THR A 304 -18.91 -1.63 -22.28
CA THR A 304 -20.26 -1.07 -22.32
C THR A 304 -21.31 -2.13 -22.00
N LYS A 305 -22.51 -1.69 -21.64
CA LYS A 305 -23.63 -2.60 -21.41
C LYS A 305 -23.97 -3.42 -22.69
N ALA A 306 -23.95 -2.81 -23.87
CA ALA A 306 -24.20 -3.49 -25.12
C ALA A 306 -23.21 -4.63 -25.39
N GLU A 307 -21.90 -4.39 -25.14
CA GLU A 307 -20.89 -5.44 -25.28
C GLU A 307 -21.06 -6.55 -24.23
N TYR A 308 -21.50 -6.20 -23.01
CA TYR A 308 -21.81 -7.19 -21.97
C TYR A 308 -23.01 -8.06 -22.36
N GLU A 309 -24.07 -7.49 -22.92
CA GLU A 309 -25.26 -8.22 -23.41
C GLU A 309 -24.94 -9.18 -24.55
N GLU A 310 -23.96 -8.84 -25.41
CA GLU A 310 -23.51 -9.68 -26.52
C GLU A 310 -22.60 -10.84 -26.08
N ILE A 311 -21.63 -10.56 -25.19
CA ILE A 311 -20.55 -11.51 -24.85
C ILE A 311 -20.82 -12.20 -23.50
N GLY A 312 -21.53 -11.55 -22.60
CA GLY A 312 -21.79 -12.02 -21.23
C GLY A 312 -20.68 -11.68 -20.23
N PRO A 313 -20.77 -12.22 -18.98
CA PRO A 313 -19.87 -11.87 -17.89
C PRO A 313 -18.38 -12.08 -18.17
N SER A 314 -18.05 -12.99 -19.09
CA SER A 314 -16.66 -13.30 -19.43
C SER A 314 -15.89 -12.13 -20.06
N ILE A 315 -16.56 -11.10 -20.56
CA ILE A 315 -15.95 -9.91 -21.17
C ILE A 315 -15.01 -9.21 -20.19
N VAL A 316 -15.36 -9.17 -18.89
CA VAL A 316 -14.54 -8.48 -17.85
C VAL A 316 -13.32 -9.28 -17.37
N ARG A 317 -13.06 -10.45 -17.92
CA ARG A 317 -11.81 -11.17 -17.63
C ARG A 317 -10.59 -10.41 -18.10
N ARG A 318 -10.73 -9.56 -19.11
CA ARG A 318 -9.67 -8.73 -19.68
C ARG A 318 -10.17 -7.30 -19.86
N PHE A 319 -9.34 -6.35 -19.45
CA PHE A 319 -9.53 -4.93 -19.73
C PHE A 319 -8.33 -4.41 -20.52
N ALA A 320 -8.57 -3.39 -21.36
CA ALA A 320 -7.49 -2.61 -21.94
C ALA A 320 -6.71 -1.88 -20.86
N LEU A 321 -5.40 -1.70 -21.05
CA LEU A 321 -4.58 -0.98 -20.10
C LEU A 321 -4.82 0.53 -20.17
N LEU A 322 -5.01 1.15 -19.05
CA LEU A 322 -5.03 2.60 -18.92
C LEU A 322 -3.66 3.17 -19.32
N GLY A 323 -3.61 4.01 -20.35
CA GLY A 323 -2.38 4.66 -20.82
C GLY A 323 -1.54 3.87 -21.83
N GLY A 324 -2.01 2.70 -22.29
CA GLY A 324 -1.42 2.02 -23.44
C GLY A 324 -1.82 2.67 -24.77
N PRO A 325 -0.98 2.61 -25.84
CA PRO A 325 -1.43 2.98 -27.16
C PRO A 325 -2.61 2.08 -27.52
N GLY A 326 -3.72 2.69 -27.95
CA GLY A 326 -4.94 1.99 -28.27
C GLY A 326 -4.64 0.81 -29.21
N SER A 327 -4.96 -0.40 -28.75
CA SER A 327 -4.98 -1.58 -29.61
C SER A 327 -6.11 -1.40 -30.60
N THR A 328 -5.77 -0.95 -31.80
CA THR A 328 -6.60 -1.16 -32.99
C THR A 328 -6.72 -2.65 -33.31
#